data_eb1684dacdb1603d5343776ba1a76d51
#
_entry.id   eb1684dacdb1603d5343776ba1a76d51
#
_cell.length_a   1.000
_cell.length_b   1.000
_cell.length_c   1.000
_cell.angle_alpha   90.00
_cell.angle_beta   90.00
_cell.angle_gamma   90.00
#
_symmetry.space_group_name_H-M   'P 1'
#
loop_
_entity.id
_entity.type
_entity.pdbx_description
1 polymer ?
#
loop_
_entity_poly.entity_id
_entity_poly.type
_entity_poly.pdbx_seq_one_letter_code
_entity_poly.pdbx_strand_id
1 'polypeptide(L)'
;IGDAQSEMRALLLHLRPIKLDGKSLKQGIEQLLDELKTKLPIDITHDIEDVTLTEIVEDHIFRIVQELISNVLRHAQASELGVYLKKTDHFYQLRFVDDGKGFDMLEKKNSGHGLRNIKERISGLGGNVRIVSFPDQGTSVEIRVPLITGG
;
A
#
# COMPACT_ATOMS: atom_id res chain seq x y z
N ILE A 1 20.11 8.70 22.34
CA ILE A 1 19.14 7.86 22.61
C ILE A 1 18.42 7.32 21.38
N GLY A 2 17.76 6.17 21.48
CA GLY A 2 17.27 5.41 20.34
C GLY A 2 16.38 6.15 19.35
N ASP A 3 15.71 7.18 19.79
CA ASP A 3 14.73 7.88 18.95
C ASP A 3 15.37 8.60 17.76
N ALA A 4 16.51 9.26 17.96
CA ALA A 4 17.19 9.97 16.86
C ALA A 4 17.71 8.99 15.82
N GLN A 5 18.26 7.85 16.23
CA GLN A 5 18.72 6.83 15.30
C GLN A 5 17.57 6.15 14.60
N SER A 6 16.46 5.93 15.29
CA SER A 6 15.26 5.35 14.69
C SER A 6 14.65 6.27 13.63
N GLU A 7 14.64 7.58 13.90
CA GLU A 7 14.16 8.57 12.94
C GLU A 7 15.04 8.64 11.71
N MET A 8 16.37 8.63 11.90
CA MET A 8 17.31 8.61 10.78
C MET A 8 17.16 7.36 9.95
N ARG A 9 17.00 6.20 10.60
CA ARG A 9 16.81 4.95 9.90
C ARG A 9 15.48 4.96 9.14
N ALA A 10 14.42 5.50 9.74
CA ALA A 10 13.13 5.62 9.08
C ALA A 10 13.21 6.52 7.86
N LEU A 11 13.94 7.63 7.93
CA LEU A 11 14.16 8.52 6.79
C LEU A 11 14.93 7.83 5.67
N LEU A 12 15.96 7.03 6.00
CA LEU A 12 16.72 6.28 5.01
C LEU A 12 15.91 5.18 4.34
N LEU A 13 14.96 4.59 5.09
CA LEU A 13 14.06 3.55 4.57
C LEU A 13 12.80 4.12 3.93
N HIS A 14 12.58 5.42 4.06
CA HIS A 14 11.38 6.03 3.52
C HIS A 14 11.43 6.07 2.00
N LEU A 15 10.31 5.76 1.37
CA LEU A 15 10.20 5.91 -0.07
C LEU A 15 10.09 7.39 -0.42
N ARG A 16 10.73 7.79 -1.50
CA ARG A 16 10.56 9.15 -2.00
C ARG A 16 9.10 9.37 -2.38
N PRO A 17 8.53 10.55 -2.05
CA PRO A 17 7.22 10.90 -2.58
C PRO A 17 7.34 11.08 -4.10
N ILE A 18 7.04 10.03 -4.84
CA ILE A 18 7.08 10.03 -6.30
C ILE A 18 5.67 10.27 -6.80
N LYS A 19 5.54 11.12 -7.79
CA LYS A 19 4.28 11.25 -8.53
C LYS A 19 4.36 10.34 -9.74
N LEU A 20 3.23 9.93 -10.26
CA LEU A 20 3.19 9.08 -11.44
C LEU A 20 3.85 9.76 -12.64
N ASP A 21 3.64 11.05 -12.80
CA ASP A 21 4.35 11.90 -13.76
C ASP A 21 4.40 11.32 -15.17
N GLY A 22 3.22 11.02 -15.71
CA GLY A 22 3.09 10.46 -17.06
C GLY A 22 3.23 8.96 -17.15
N LYS A 23 3.57 8.29 -16.07
CA LYS A 23 3.61 6.82 -16.04
C LYS A 23 2.22 6.25 -15.77
N SER A 24 1.98 5.03 -16.24
CA SER A 24 0.77 4.32 -15.88
C SER A 24 0.82 3.92 -14.40
N LEU A 25 -0.34 3.69 -13.81
CA LEU A 25 -0.41 3.21 -12.43
C LEU A 25 0.38 1.91 -12.26
N LYS A 26 0.26 0.99 -13.22
CA LYS A 26 1.03 -0.26 -13.21
C LYS A 26 2.53 0.01 -13.16
N GLN A 27 3.03 0.87 -14.03
CA GLN A 27 4.46 1.20 -14.07
C GLN A 27 4.93 1.82 -12.76
N GLY A 28 4.13 2.73 -12.20
CA GLY A 28 4.45 3.37 -10.94
C GLY A 28 4.53 2.38 -9.78
N ILE A 29 3.56 1.47 -9.69
CA ILE A 29 3.56 0.46 -8.64
C ILE A 29 4.76 -0.49 -8.80
N GLU A 30 5.03 -0.94 -10.01
CA GLU A 30 6.17 -1.82 -10.26
C GLU A 30 7.49 -1.14 -9.89
N GLN A 31 7.61 0.16 -10.14
CA GLN A 31 8.80 0.92 -9.74
C GLN A 31 8.95 0.96 -8.22
N LEU A 32 7.84 1.17 -7.50
CA LEU A 32 7.87 1.15 -6.03
C LEU A 32 8.30 -0.21 -5.49
N LEU A 33 7.82 -1.29 -6.09
CA LEU A 33 8.19 -2.64 -5.67
C LEU A 33 9.66 -2.93 -5.93
N ASP A 34 10.19 -2.47 -7.06
CA ASP A 34 11.61 -2.61 -7.37
C ASP A 34 12.47 -1.84 -6.36
N GLU A 35 12.04 -0.65 -5.97
CA GLU A 35 12.74 0.13 -4.95
C GLU A 35 12.72 -0.59 -3.60
N LEU A 36 11.60 -1.21 -3.24
CA LEU A 36 11.48 -1.98 -2.00
C LEU A 36 12.48 -3.13 -1.98
N LYS A 37 12.64 -3.84 -3.09
CA LYS A 37 13.61 -4.94 -3.21
C LYS A 37 15.04 -4.50 -2.98
N THR A 38 15.37 -3.25 -3.32
CA THR A 38 16.73 -2.74 -3.08
C THR A 38 16.99 -2.45 -1.61
N LYS A 39 15.94 -2.31 -0.81
CA LYS A 39 16.05 -1.93 0.60
C LYS A 39 15.88 -3.08 1.57
N LEU A 40 15.19 -4.14 1.17
CA LEU A 40 14.89 -5.30 2.01
C LEU A 40 15.08 -6.60 1.23
N PRO A 41 15.56 -7.65 1.89
CA PRO A 41 15.63 -8.99 1.28
C PRO A 41 14.24 -9.63 1.32
N ILE A 42 13.34 -9.15 0.49
CA ILE A 42 11.94 -9.58 0.49
C ILE A 42 11.59 -10.16 -0.88
N ASP A 43 10.85 -11.26 -0.86
CA ASP A 43 10.33 -11.87 -2.09
C ASP A 43 8.98 -11.22 -2.42
N ILE A 44 8.89 -10.66 -3.61
CA ILE A 44 7.69 -9.94 -4.04
C ILE A 44 7.05 -10.69 -5.20
N THR A 45 5.77 -11.02 -5.04
CA THR A 45 4.92 -11.52 -6.10
C THR A 45 3.93 -10.42 -6.45
N HIS A 46 3.78 -10.10 -7.73
CA HIS A 46 2.80 -9.11 -8.12
C HIS A 46 2.10 -9.50 -9.41
N ASP A 47 0.86 -9.09 -9.50
CA ASP A 47 0.05 -9.24 -10.71
C ASP A 47 -0.79 -7.97 -10.81
N ILE A 48 -0.30 -7.04 -11.61
CA ILE A 48 -0.90 -5.71 -11.71
C ILE A 48 -1.46 -5.55 -13.12
N GLU A 49 -2.78 -5.51 -13.21
CA GLU A 49 -3.46 -5.30 -14.46
C GLU A 49 -3.26 -3.84 -14.90
N ASP A 50 -3.05 -3.64 -16.20
CA ASP A 50 -2.89 -2.31 -16.75
C ASP A 50 -4.27 -1.67 -16.89
N VAL A 51 -4.68 -0.97 -15.85
CA VAL A 51 -5.99 -0.32 -15.78
C VAL A 51 -5.86 1.16 -16.09
N THR A 52 -6.86 1.70 -16.75
CA THR A 52 -6.92 3.13 -17.05
C THR A 52 -7.99 3.76 -16.17
N LEU A 53 -7.58 4.71 -15.37
CA LEU A 53 -8.41 5.43 -14.42
C LEU A 53 -8.27 6.93 -14.67
N THR A 54 -9.10 7.72 -14.00
CA THR A 54 -8.87 9.17 -14.01
C THR A 54 -7.59 9.47 -13.28
N GLU A 55 -6.95 10.56 -13.63
CA GLU A 55 -5.68 10.97 -13.01
C GLU A 55 -5.80 11.12 -11.50
N ILE A 56 -6.92 11.67 -11.03
CA ILE A 56 -7.16 11.84 -9.59
C ILE A 56 -7.22 10.50 -8.88
N VAL A 57 -7.93 9.52 -9.43
CA VAL A 57 -8.04 8.20 -8.82
C VAL A 57 -6.70 7.48 -8.85
N GLU A 58 -5.97 7.57 -9.94
CA GLU A 58 -4.64 6.97 -10.04
C GLU A 58 -3.68 7.53 -8.98
N ASP A 59 -3.69 8.85 -8.80
CA ASP A 59 -2.86 9.50 -7.79
C ASP A 59 -3.21 9.02 -6.38
N HIS A 60 -4.49 8.91 -6.08
CA HIS A 60 -4.91 8.41 -4.76
C HIS A 60 -4.48 6.97 -4.53
N ILE A 61 -4.69 6.10 -5.51
CA ILE A 61 -4.28 4.70 -5.39
C ILE A 61 -2.77 4.59 -5.25
N PHE A 62 -2.03 5.37 -6.03
CA PHE A 62 -0.57 5.35 -5.97
C PHE A 62 -0.06 5.76 -4.59
N ARG A 63 -0.65 6.81 -3.99
CA ARG A 63 -0.29 7.24 -2.63
C ARG A 63 -0.63 6.18 -1.59
N ILE A 64 -1.72 5.47 -1.78
CA ILE A 64 -2.10 4.36 -0.90
C ILE A 64 -1.06 3.25 -0.97
N VAL A 65 -0.64 2.88 -2.17
CA VAL A 65 0.39 1.86 -2.35
C VAL A 65 1.71 2.31 -1.70
N GLN A 66 2.09 3.58 -1.88
CA GLN A 66 3.29 4.12 -1.22
C GLN A 66 3.20 3.97 0.30
N GLU A 67 2.05 4.28 0.88
CA GLU A 67 1.85 4.16 2.33
C GLU A 67 1.92 2.71 2.79
N LEU A 68 1.31 1.80 2.05
CA LEU A 68 1.36 0.37 2.37
C LEU A 68 2.78 -0.18 2.29
N ILE A 69 3.53 0.20 1.28
CA ILE A 69 4.92 -0.22 1.13
C ILE A 69 5.78 0.39 2.23
N SER A 70 5.55 1.64 2.59
CA SER A 70 6.25 2.28 3.72
C SER A 70 6.00 1.53 5.02
N ASN A 71 4.78 1.06 5.23
CA ASN A 71 4.46 0.26 6.42
C ASN A 71 5.23 -1.06 6.44
N VAL A 72 5.38 -1.71 5.30
CA VAL A 72 6.18 -2.92 5.20
C VAL A 72 7.64 -2.64 5.55
N LEU A 73 8.20 -1.55 5.01
CA LEU A 73 9.58 -1.16 5.30
C LEU A 73 9.83 -0.93 6.78
N ARG A 74 8.90 -0.27 7.47
CA ARG A 74 9.10 0.18 8.84
C ARG A 74 8.70 -0.83 9.90
N HIS A 75 7.70 -1.65 9.63
CA HIS A 75 7.04 -2.39 10.70
C HIS A 75 6.82 -3.87 10.46
N ALA A 76 6.76 -4.31 9.21
CA ALA A 76 6.24 -5.64 8.93
C ALA A 76 7.22 -6.77 9.21
N GLN A 77 8.53 -6.54 9.05
CA GLN A 77 9.53 -7.61 9.12
C GLN A 77 9.14 -8.79 8.23
N ALA A 78 8.61 -8.49 7.06
CA ALA A 78 8.09 -9.48 6.14
C ALA A 78 9.20 -10.10 5.31
N SER A 79 9.04 -11.37 4.96
CA SER A 79 9.90 -12.05 3.98
C SER A 79 9.21 -12.19 2.63
N GLU A 80 7.89 -12.09 2.59
CA GLU A 80 7.09 -12.19 1.38
C GLU A 80 6.04 -11.09 1.31
N LEU A 81 5.83 -10.58 0.10
CA LEU A 81 4.82 -9.57 -0.16
C LEU A 81 4.12 -9.90 -1.47
N GLY A 82 2.80 -9.85 -1.47
CA GLY A 82 2.00 -9.97 -2.68
C GLY A 82 1.22 -8.69 -2.94
N VAL A 83 1.25 -8.21 -4.19
CA VAL A 83 0.52 -7.02 -4.61
C VAL A 83 -0.27 -7.33 -5.87
N TYR A 84 -1.57 -7.14 -5.82
CA TYR A 84 -2.46 -7.49 -6.91
C TYR A 84 -3.42 -6.35 -7.20
N LEU A 85 -3.52 -5.97 -8.46
CA LEU A 85 -4.48 -4.96 -8.90
C LEU A 85 -5.26 -5.52 -10.08
N LYS A 86 -6.56 -5.61 -9.94
CA LYS A 86 -7.44 -6.17 -10.98
C LYS A 86 -8.69 -5.33 -11.16
N LYS A 87 -9.19 -5.32 -12.36
CA LYS A 87 -10.47 -4.71 -12.70
C LYS A 87 -11.53 -5.82 -12.76
N THR A 88 -12.61 -5.63 -12.04
CA THR A 88 -13.78 -6.50 -12.14
C THR A 88 -14.88 -5.77 -12.90
N ASP A 89 -16.06 -6.35 -13.03
CA ASP A 89 -17.18 -5.71 -13.74
C ASP A 89 -17.69 -4.44 -13.05
N HIS A 90 -17.49 -4.34 -11.73
CA HIS A 90 -18.08 -3.27 -10.94
C HIS A 90 -17.08 -2.41 -10.19
N PHE A 91 -15.86 -2.87 -10.01
CA PHE A 91 -14.87 -2.13 -9.23
C PHE A 91 -13.44 -2.50 -9.61
N TYR A 92 -12.49 -1.66 -9.18
CA TYR A 92 -11.08 -2.00 -9.15
C TYR A 92 -10.74 -2.56 -7.79
N GLN A 93 -9.98 -3.64 -7.75
CA GLN A 93 -9.58 -4.29 -6.51
C GLN A 93 -8.07 -4.29 -6.38
N LEU A 94 -7.59 -3.69 -5.31
CA LEU A 94 -6.19 -3.72 -4.92
C LEU A 94 -6.07 -4.62 -3.70
N ARG A 95 -5.17 -5.59 -3.77
CA ARG A 95 -4.90 -6.49 -2.66
C ARG A 95 -3.43 -6.46 -2.33
N PHE A 96 -3.12 -6.30 -1.05
CA PHE A 96 -1.76 -6.14 -0.55
C PHE A 96 -1.59 -7.06 0.64
N VAL A 97 -0.70 -8.07 0.52
CA VAL A 97 -0.58 -9.12 1.53
C VAL A 97 0.88 -9.32 1.90
N ASP A 98 1.21 -9.21 3.19
CA ASP A 98 2.54 -9.56 3.68
C ASP A 98 2.46 -10.63 4.74
N ASP A 99 3.56 -11.35 4.93
CA ASP A 99 3.70 -12.40 5.93
C ASP A 99 4.45 -11.92 7.18
N GLY A 100 4.47 -10.63 7.38
CA GLY A 100 5.27 -10.03 8.42
C GLY A 100 4.72 -10.18 9.83
N LYS A 101 5.13 -9.25 10.67
CA LYS A 101 4.82 -9.30 12.10
C LYS A 101 3.34 -9.13 12.41
N GLY A 102 2.60 -8.47 11.51
CA GLY A 102 1.21 -8.16 11.79
C GLY A 102 1.05 -7.23 12.99
N PHE A 103 -0.18 -7.02 13.39
CA PHE A 103 -0.49 -6.23 14.58
C PHE A 103 -1.86 -6.59 15.11
N ASP A 104 -2.09 -6.24 16.37
CA ASP A 104 -3.41 -6.36 16.98
C ASP A 104 -4.23 -5.13 16.60
N MET A 105 -5.32 -5.35 15.84
CA MET A 105 -6.17 -4.26 15.38
C MET A 105 -6.75 -3.45 16.54
N LEU A 106 -7.00 -4.08 17.67
CA LEU A 106 -7.56 -3.41 18.84
C LEU A 106 -6.54 -2.52 19.53
N GLU A 107 -5.30 -2.96 19.60
CA GLU A 107 -4.23 -2.20 20.25
C GLU A 107 -3.72 -1.06 19.38
N LYS A 108 -3.76 -1.23 18.08
CA LYS A 108 -3.20 -0.27 17.13
C LYS A 108 -4.15 0.84 16.71
N LYS A 109 -5.32 0.92 17.28
CA LYS A 109 -6.29 1.94 16.86
C LYS A 109 -5.78 3.38 17.00
N ASN A 110 -4.78 3.61 17.87
CA ASN A 110 -4.22 4.93 18.10
C ASN A 110 -2.91 5.20 17.35
N SER A 111 -2.33 4.19 16.68
CA SER A 111 -1.04 4.35 16.02
C SER A 111 -1.15 4.32 14.51
N GLY A 112 -2.36 4.28 13.98
CA GLY A 112 -2.57 4.03 12.57
C GLY A 112 -2.84 5.27 11.73
N HIS A 113 -2.00 6.31 11.82
CA HIS A 113 -2.18 7.46 10.94
C HIS A 113 -2.17 7.05 9.47
N GLY A 114 -1.27 6.14 9.09
CA GLY A 114 -1.22 5.64 7.73
C GLY A 114 -2.47 4.90 7.32
N LEU A 115 -2.95 3.98 8.17
CA LEU A 115 -4.16 3.22 7.89
C LEU A 115 -5.40 4.11 7.88
N ARG A 116 -5.46 5.08 8.77
CA ARG A 116 -6.54 6.05 8.80
C ARG A 116 -6.59 6.86 7.51
N ASN A 117 -5.43 7.32 7.05
CA ASN A 117 -5.31 8.07 5.80
C ASN A 117 -5.77 7.23 4.60
N ILE A 118 -5.43 5.95 4.59
CA ILE A 118 -5.88 5.03 3.54
C ILE A 118 -7.40 4.94 3.54
N LYS A 119 -8.01 4.74 4.69
CA LYS A 119 -9.46 4.63 4.80
C LYS A 119 -10.15 5.91 4.35
N GLU A 120 -9.62 7.07 4.75
CA GLU A 120 -10.18 8.35 4.36
C GLU A 120 -10.08 8.59 2.85
N ARG A 121 -8.93 8.27 2.24
CA ARG A 121 -8.74 8.40 0.81
C ARG A 121 -9.70 7.52 0.03
N ILE A 122 -9.83 6.27 0.43
CA ILE A 122 -10.71 5.32 -0.25
C ILE A 122 -12.18 5.69 -0.06
N SER A 123 -12.56 6.14 1.12
CA SER A 123 -13.92 6.62 1.37
C SER A 123 -14.25 7.81 0.47
N GLY A 124 -13.29 8.73 0.28
CA GLY A 124 -13.46 9.85 -0.64
C GLY A 124 -13.65 9.44 -2.09
N LEU A 125 -13.20 8.25 -2.48
CA LEU A 125 -13.40 7.70 -3.82
C LEU A 125 -14.67 6.84 -3.92
N GLY A 126 -15.45 6.76 -2.86
CA GLY A 126 -16.65 5.92 -2.83
C GLY A 126 -16.35 4.45 -2.65
N GLY A 127 -15.13 4.10 -2.27
CA GLY A 127 -14.70 2.73 -2.10
C GLY A 127 -14.70 2.27 -0.64
N ASN A 128 -14.17 1.09 -0.41
CA ASN A 128 -14.01 0.55 0.94
C ASN A 128 -12.67 -0.15 1.10
N VAL A 129 -12.26 -0.29 2.36
CA VAL A 129 -11.01 -0.93 2.75
C VAL A 129 -11.30 -2.01 3.77
N ARG A 130 -10.73 -3.18 3.55
CA ARG A 130 -10.78 -4.27 4.51
C ARG A 130 -9.37 -4.62 4.92
N ILE A 131 -9.08 -4.55 6.20
CA ILE A 131 -7.78 -4.86 6.75
C ILE A 131 -7.92 -6.03 7.72
N VAL A 132 -7.12 -7.06 7.51
CA VAL A 132 -7.05 -8.21 8.40
C VAL A 132 -5.60 -8.37 8.85
N SER A 133 -5.35 -8.27 10.14
CA SER A 133 -4.02 -8.43 10.70
C SER A 133 -4.10 -9.05 12.08
N PHE A 134 -3.21 -9.99 12.34
CA PHE A 134 -3.06 -10.63 13.66
C PHE A 134 -1.58 -10.69 13.99
N PRO A 135 -1.22 -10.60 15.28
CA PRO A 135 0.19 -10.69 15.68
C PRO A 135 0.84 -11.95 15.10
N ASP A 136 1.99 -11.77 14.48
CA ASP A 136 2.83 -12.82 13.87
C ASP A 136 2.18 -13.59 12.72
N GLN A 137 1.08 -13.08 12.17
CA GLN A 137 0.38 -13.72 11.04
C GLN A 137 0.30 -12.83 9.79
N GLY A 138 1.04 -11.72 9.81
CA GLY A 138 1.05 -10.84 8.67
C GLY A 138 -0.16 -9.93 8.58
N THR A 139 -0.26 -9.23 7.46
CA THR A 139 -1.33 -8.26 7.22
C THR A 139 -1.86 -8.41 5.80
N SER A 140 -3.17 -8.35 5.67
CA SER A 140 -3.86 -8.34 4.38
C SER A 140 -4.71 -7.08 4.29
N VAL A 141 -4.50 -6.32 3.22
CA VAL A 141 -5.28 -5.12 2.94
C VAL A 141 -5.97 -5.32 1.60
N GLU A 142 -7.28 -5.18 1.58
CA GLU A 142 -8.07 -5.26 0.36
C GLU A 142 -8.83 -3.96 0.17
N ILE A 143 -8.66 -3.36 -0.99
CA ILE A 143 -9.26 -2.08 -1.32
C ILE A 143 -10.10 -2.25 -2.58
N ARG A 144 -11.33 -1.76 -2.53
CA ARG A 144 -12.23 -1.75 -3.67
C ARG A 144 -12.65 -0.33 -3.97
N VAL A 145 -12.50 0.05 -5.23
CA VAL A 145 -12.90 1.37 -5.72
C VAL A 145 -13.90 1.15 -6.85
N PRO A 146 -15.11 1.71 -6.76
CA PRO A 146 -16.12 1.48 -7.80
C PRO A 146 -15.69 2.06 -9.14
N LEU A 147 -16.10 1.40 -10.20
CA LEU A 147 -15.92 1.93 -11.54
C LEU A 147 -16.81 3.15 -11.69
N ILE A 148 -16.20 4.28 -12.05
CA ILE A 148 -16.96 5.48 -12.34
C ILE A 148 -17.26 5.45 -13.83
N THR A 149 -18.51 5.12 -14.17
CA THR A 149 -18.94 5.11 -15.55
C THR A 149 -19.50 6.47 -15.92
N GLY A 150 -18.84 7.13 -16.83
CA GLY A 150 -19.36 8.31 -17.46
C GLY A 150 -19.66 9.47 -16.54
N GLY A 151 -18.90 9.60 -15.49
CA GLY A 151 -19.08 10.69 -14.52
C GLY A 151 -18.68 12.03 -15.04
#